data_fd1a583cda279cdc6953aafe6443b1e8
#
_entry.id   fd1a583cda279cdc6953aafe6443b1e8
#
_cell.length_a   1.000
_cell.length_b   1.000
_cell.length_c   1.000
_cell.angle_alpha   90.00
_cell.angle_beta   90.00
_cell.angle_gamma   90.00
#
_symmetry.space_group_name_H-M   'P 1'
#
loop_
_entity.id
_entity.type
_entity.pdbx_description
1 polymer ?
#
loop_
_entity_poly.entity_id
_entity_poly.type
_entity_poly.pdbx_seq_one_letter_code
_entity_poly.pdbx_strand_id
1 'polypeptide(L)'
;MSEEKLSGAELVVRSLEYMNISTIFGLPGGAILPAYDPLYDSPIRHILARHEQGSGHMAEGYAQATGELGVVIATSGPGATNLITPLTNALMDSTPLLAITGQVASEAIGNDAFQEAYTVGLTMAATKHNYLITSAEEIPQVLLEAKHIATTGRPGPVLVDIPKDILNQKVEWIEPKLIEMPGYKPTLEPNPKMISQAA
;
A
#
# COMPACT_ATOMS: atom_id res chain seq x y z
N MET A 1 -16.67 19.51 21.40
CA MET A 1 -15.24 19.12 21.38
C MET A 1 -14.87 19.13 19.91
N SER A 2 -13.93 20.00 19.49
CA SER A 2 -13.43 19.95 18.10
C SER A 2 -12.74 18.61 17.91
N GLU A 3 -13.19 17.81 16.97
CA GLU A 3 -12.48 16.58 16.61
C GLU A 3 -11.08 16.99 16.14
N GLU A 4 -10.07 16.29 16.63
CA GLU A 4 -8.67 16.58 16.32
C GLU A 4 -8.40 16.22 14.84
N LYS A 5 -7.93 17.21 14.08
CA LYS A 5 -7.59 17.01 12.67
C LYS A 5 -6.22 16.36 12.56
N LEU A 6 -6.16 15.25 11.86
CA LEU A 6 -4.96 14.49 11.56
C LEU A 6 -4.42 14.84 10.17
N SER A 7 -3.12 14.85 10.01
CA SER A 7 -2.47 14.91 8.69
C SER A 7 -2.69 13.60 7.92
N GLY A 8 -2.59 13.65 6.59
CA GLY A 8 -2.61 12.43 5.77
C GLY A 8 -1.55 11.41 6.20
N ALA A 9 -0.39 11.87 6.67
CA ALA A 9 0.66 11.04 7.24
C ALA A 9 0.20 10.29 8.51
N GLU A 10 -0.44 11.00 9.44
CA GLU A 10 -1.03 10.39 10.65
C GLU A 10 -2.18 9.44 10.29
N LEU A 11 -2.95 9.75 9.24
CA LEU A 11 -4.00 8.86 8.74
C LEU A 11 -3.44 7.56 8.17
N VAL A 12 -2.30 7.60 7.46
CA VAL A 12 -1.62 6.38 6.98
C VAL A 12 -1.26 5.48 8.15
N VAL A 13 -0.57 6.01 9.16
CA VAL A 13 -0.12 5.22 10.31
C VAL A 13 -1.31 4.69 11.11
N ARG A 14 -2.29 5.54 11.42
CA ARG A 14 -3.51 5.13 12.13
C ARG A 14 -4.31 4.07 11.38
N SER A 15 -4.35 4.13 10.04
CA SER A 15 -5.01 3.11 9.23
C SER A 15 -4.27 1.77 9.30
N LEU A 16 -2.94 1.78 9.29
CA LEU A 16 -2.13 0.57 9.47
C LEU A 16 -2.37 -0.06 10.86
N GLU A 17 -2.41 0.76 11.91
CA GLU A 17 -2.75 0.31 13.26
C GLU A 17 -4.16 -0.27 13.34
N TYR A 18 -5.15 0.42 12.76
CA TYR A 18 -6.54 -0.06 12.65
C TYR A 18 -6.63 -1.42 11.95
N MET A 19 -5.81 -1.64 10.95
CA MET A 19 -5.70 -2.91 10.24
C MET A 19 -4.89 -3.97 10.99
N ASN A 20 -4.38 -3.70 12.20
CA ASN A 20 -3.51 -4.57 12.99
C ASN A 20 -2.20 -4.93 12.27
N ILE A 21 -1.62 -4.02 11.53
CA ILE A 21 -0.29 -4.20 10.94
C ILE A 21 0.75 -4.00 12.04
N SER A 22 1.54 -5.02 12.31
CA SER A 22 2.56 -5.02 13.37
C SER A 22 3.97 -4.68 12.87
N THR A 23 4.24 -4.93 11.60
CA THR A 23 5.59 -4.78 11.03
C THR A 23 5.50 -4.23 9.61
N ILE A 24 6.34 -3.24 9.31
CA ILE A 24 6.52 -2.69 7.97
C ILE A 24 7.99 -2.61 7.60
N PHE A 25 8.26 -2.63 6.30
CA PHE A 25 9.62 -2.59 5.74
C PHE A 25 9.75 -1.35 4.87
N GLY A 26 10.89 -0.68 4.88
CA GLY A 26 10.99 0.51 4.04
C GLY A 26 12.33 1.22 4.07
N LEU A 27 12.42 2.24 3.21
CA LEU A 27 13.51 3.19 3.15
C LEU A 27 12.93 4.60 3.06
N PRO A 28 13.26 5.52 4.01
CA PRO A 28 12.76 6.88 3.97
C PRO A 28 13.31 7.65 2.77
N GLY A 29 12.51 8.60 2.28
CA GLY A 29 12.89 9.52 1.21
C GLY A 29 11.94 10.70 1.13
N GLY A 30 12.30 11.73 0.39
CA GLY A 30 11.72 13.07 0.47
C GLY A 30 10.19 13.17 0.33
N ALA A 31 9.57 12.37 -0.53
CA ALA A 31 8.12 12.42 -0.73
C ALA A 31 7.33 11.70 0.37
N ILE A 32 7.88 10.61 0.93
CA ILE A 32 7.20 9.81 1.97
C ILE A 32 7.62 10.19 3.40
N LEU A 33 8.63 11.05 3.56
CA LEU A 33 9.18 11.41 4.86
C LEU A 33 8.12 11.88 5.88
N PRO A 34 7.06 12.62 5.51
CA PRO A 34 6.02 12.99 6.47
C PRO A 34 5.38 11.79 7.20
N ALA A 35 5.29 10.61 6.57
CA ALA A 35 4.71 9.42 7.20
C ALA A 35 5.65 8.78 8.24
N TYR A 36 6.94 9.10 8.22
CA TYR A 36 7.90 8.57 9.19
C TYR A 36 7.82 9.24 10.56
N ASP A 37 7.35 10.50 10.64
CA ASP A 37 7.16 11.19 11.92
C ASP A 37 6.12 10.47 12.80
N PRO A 38 4.86 10.28 12.39
CA PRO A 38 3.88 9.55 13.19
C PRO A 38 4.25 8.06 13.35
N LEU A 39 4.98 7.48 12.40
CA LEU A 39 5.44 6.10 12.52
C LEU A 39 6.47 5.92 13.65
N TYR A 40 7.25 6.94 13.96
CA TYR A 40 8.24 6.89 15.05
C TYR A 40 7.57 6.67 16.42
N ASP A 41 6.40 7.26 16.64
CA ASP A 41 5.63 7.16 17.89
C ASP A 41 4.64 5.98 17.88
N SER A 42 4.50 5.27 16.75
CA SER A 42 3.59 4.13 16.59
C SER A 42 4.18 2.84 17.17
N PRO A 43 3.34 1.90 17.64
CA PRO A 43 3.79 0.57 18.03
C PRO A 43 4.22 -0.31 16.83
N ILE A 44 4.01 0.14 15.61
CA ILE A 44 4.39 -0.60 14.41
C ILE A 44 5.92 -0.70 14.32
N ARG A 45 6.43 -1.92 14.23
CA ARG A 45 7.85 -2.16 14.05
C ARG A 45 8.27 -1.81 12.62
N HIS A 46 9.10 -0.79 12.45
CA HIS A 46 9.72 -0.46 11.16
C HIS A 46 11.07 -1.16 11.00
N ILE A 47 11.24 -1.91 9.91
CA ILE A 47 12.50 -2.52 9.50
C ILE A 47 13.12 -1.69 8.38
N LEU A 48 14.19 -0.98 8.72
CA LEU A 48 14.93 -0.16 7.77
C LEU A 48 15.75 -1.03 6.83
N ALA A 49 15.50 -0.91 5.53
CA ALA A 49 16.33 -1.52 4.49
C ALA A 49 17.37 -0.52 3.94
N ARG A 50 18.29 -1.01 3.13
CA ARG A 50 19.29 -0.20 2.42
C ARG A 50 18.98 -0.02 0.93
N HIS A 51 17.90 -0.66 0.47
CA HIS A 51 17.38 -0.58 -0.89
C HIS A 51 15.91 -0.99 -0.90
N GLU A 52 15.07 -0.29 -1.65
CA GLU A 52 13.61 -0.50 -1.65
C GLU A 52 13.24 -1.89 -2.20
N GLN A 53 13.95 -2.39 -3.19
CA GLN A 53 13.76 -3.76 -3.66
C GLN A 53 13.97 -4.77 -2.53
N GLY A 54 15.01 -4.57 -1.71
CA GLY A 54 15.25 -5.40 -0.52
C GLY A 54 14.11 -5.30 0.49
N SER A 55 13.56 -4.09 0.76
CA SER A 55 12.40 -3.93 1.63
C SER A 55 11.15 -4.63 1.10
N GLY A 56 10.91 -4.57 -0.22
CA GLY A 56 9.81 -5.27 -0.86
C GLY A 56 9.92 -6.79 -0.69
N HIS A 57 11.11 -7.37 -0.95
CA HIS A 57 11.33 -8.81 -0.73
C HIS A 57 11.31 -9.22 0.74
N MET A 58 11.71 -8.34 1.68
CA MET A 58 11.53 -8.61 3.11
C MET A 58 10.05 -8.64 3.50
N ALA A 59 9.24 -7.71 2.99
CA ALA A 59 7.79 -7.71 3.21
C ALA A 59 7.11 -8.94 2.60
N GLU A 60 7.53 -9.35 1.41
CA GLU A 60 7.08 -10.56 0.74
C GLU A 60 7.43 -11.82 1.56
N GLY A 61 8.69 -11.97 1.97
CA GLY A 61 9.13 -13.08 2.81
C GLY A 61 8.42 -13.13 4.17
N TYR A 62 8.14 -11.97 4.76
CA TYR A 62 7.31 -11.87 5.98
C TYR A 62 5.89 -12.41 5.73
N ALA A 63 5.25 -11.99 4.64
CA ALA A 63 3.92 -12.47 4.30
C ALA A 63 3.88 -13.98 4.05
N GLN A 64 4.87 -14.53 3.35
CA GLN A 64 4.98 -15.96 3.09
C GLN A 64 5.21 -16.77 4.37
N ALA A 65 6.01 -16.24 5.30
CA ALA A 65 6.35 -16.94 6.54
C ALA A 65 5.25 -16.89 7.59
N THR A 66 4.48 -15.80 7.65
CA THR A 66 3.47 -15.56 8.70
C THR A 66 2.04 -15.82 8.23
N GLY A 67 1.77 -15.75 6.93
CA GLY A 67 0.42 -15.72 6.38
C GLY A 67 -0.28 -14.36 6.52
N GLU A 68 0.41 -13.34 7.04
CA GLU A 68 -0.10 -11.98 7.20
C GLU A 68 0.16 -11.13 5.94
N LEU A 69 -0.44 -9.94 5.87
CA LEU A 69 -0.15 -8.97 4.83
C LEU A 69 1.25 -8.38 5.01
N GLY A 70 2.11 -8.53 4.01
CA GLY A 70 3.38 -7.80 3.97
C GLY A 70 3.15 -6.33 3.62
N VAL A 71 3.83 -5.42 4.31
CA VAL A 71 3.70 -3.98 4.05
C VAL A 71 5.07 -3.37 3.79
N VAL A 72 5.20 -2.67 2.67
CA VAL A 72 6.41 -1.93 2.29
C VAL A 72 6.10 -0.47 2.03
N ILE A 73 6.98 0.42 2.50
CA ILE A 73 6.87 1.86 2.31
C ILE A 73 8.12 2.40 1.60
N ALA A 74 7.92 3.22 0.56
CA ALA A 74 9.00 3.81 -0.23
C ALA A 74 8.68 5.23 -0.69
N THR A 75 9.71 5.98 -1.11
CA THR A 75 9.53 7.31 -1.68
C THR A 75 9.14 7.28 -3.15
N SER A 76 8.94 8.45 -3.75
CA SER A 76 8.61 8.65 -5.17
C SER A 76 9.76 8.25 -6.11
N GLY A 77 9.48 8.26 -7.39
CA GLY A 77 10.47 8.10 -8.46
C GLY A 77 11.30 6.82 -8.30
N PRO A 78 12.62 6.96 -8.09
CA PRO A 78 13.51 5.79 -7.98
C PRO A 78 13.14 4.87 -6.81
N GLY A 79 12.57 5.38 -5.72
CA GLY A 79 12.09 4.54 -4.62
C GLY A 79 10.92 3.66 -5.02
N ALA A 80 9.92 4.23 -5.66
CA ALA A 80 8.75 3.50 -6.15
C ALA A 80 9.13 2.50 -7.27
N THR A 81 9.98 2.90 -8.22
CA THR A 81 10.39 2.01 -9.32
C THR A 81 11.22 0.83 -8.85
N ASN A 82 11.98 0.95 -7.76
CA ASN A 82 12.70 -0.14 -7.14
C ASN A 82 11.78 -1.24 -6.53
N LEU A 83 10.48 -0.96 -6.38
CA LEU A 83 9.50 -1.95 -5.93
C LEU A 83 8.93 -2.83 -7.05
N ILE A 84 9.20 -2.53 -8.33
CA ILE A 84 8.61 -3.27 -9.45
C ILE A 84 8.97 -4.76 -9.38
N THR A 85 10.23 -5.10 -9.09
CA THR A 85 10.66 -6.50 -8.99
C THR A 85 9.91 -7.25 -7.87
N PRO A 86 9.92 -6.81 -6.59
CA PRO A 86 9.18 -7.51 -5.55
C PRO A 86 7.66 -7.53 -5.76
N LEU A 87 7.07 -6.48 -6.34
CA LEU A 87 5.65 -6.50 -6.70
C LEU A 87 5.35 -7.56 -7.76
N THR A 88 6.18 -7.64 -8.81
CA THR A 88 6.02 -8.66 -9.86
C THR A 88 6.16 -10.06 -9.28
N ASN A 89 7.14 -10.28 -8.41
CA ASN A 89 7.36 -11.57 -7.75
C ASN A 89 6.16 -11.96 -6.87
N ALA A 90 5.71 -11.04 -6.00
CA ALA A 90 4.54 -11.25 -5.15
C ALA A 90 3.25 -11.54 -5.95
N LEU A 91 3.09 -10.92 -7.15
CA LEU A 91 1.96 -11.21 -8.04
C LEU A 91 2.04 -12.64 -8.60
N MET A 92 3.24 -13.08 -9.01
CA MET A 92 3.45 -14.42 -9.55
C MET A 92 3.27 -15.50 -8.48
N ASP A 93 3.78 -15.26 -7.27
CA ASP A 93 3.75 -16.19 -6.15
C ASP A 93 2.45 -16.12 -5.34
N SER A 94 1.51 -15.25 -5.72
CA SER A 94 0.25 -15.05 -5.00
C SER A 94 0.46 -14.63 -3.54
N THR A 95 1.46 -13.78 -3.29
CA THR A 95 1.80 -13.28 -1.96
C THR A 95 1.07 -11.96 -1.68
N PRO A 96 0.30 -11.83 -0.58
CA PRO A 96 -0.38 -10.59 -0.25
C PRO A 96 0.62 -9.52 0.18
N LEU A 97 0.69 -8.42 -0.58
CA LEU A 97 1.63 -7.33 -0.35
C LEU A 97 0.92 -5.98 -0.51
N LEU A 98 1.09 -5.07 0.44
CA LEU A 98 0.69 -3.67 0.35
C LEU A 98 1.92 -2.80 0.20
N ALA A 99 2.04 -2.13 -0.94
CA ALA A 99 3.06 -1.12 -1.16
C ALA A 99 2.46 0.28 -1.00
N ILE A 100 3.06 1.10 -0.15
CA ILE A 100 2.69 2.51 0.04
C ILE A 100 3.86 3.34 -0.48
N THR A 101 3.61 4.14 -1.51
CA THR A 101 4.62 5.01 -2.10
C THR A 101 4.27 6.48 -1.90
N GLY A 102 5.27 7.29 -1.62
CA GLY A 102 5.12 8.73 -1.74
C GLY A 102 5.17 9.15 -3.20
N GLN A 103 4.47 10.21 -3.57
CA GLN A 103 4.51 10.83 -4.87
C GLN A 103 4.91 12.30 -4.74
N VAL A 104 5.38 12.92 -5.81
CA VAL A 104 5.56 14.38 -5.87
C VAL A 104 4.24 15.09 -5.58
N ALA A 105 4.28 16.38 -5.21
CA ALA A 105 3.05 17.12 -4.94
C ALA A 105 2.07 17.05 -6.12
N SER A 106 0.78 17.01 -5.85
CA SER A 106 -0.29 16.78 -6.82
C SER A 106 -0.19 17.68 -8.06
N GLU A 107 0.12 18.94 -7.86
CA GLU A 107 0.30 19.94 -8.95
C GLU A 107 1.55 19.71 -9.81
N ALA A 108 2.52 18.95 -9.32
CA ALA A 108 3.75 18.63 -10.01
C ALA A 108 3.68 17.36 -10.86
N ILE A 109 2.64 16.53 -10.63
CA ILE A 109 2.45 15.28 -11.37
C ILE A 109 2.24 15.58 -12.87
N GLY A 110 2.99 14.87 -13.71
CA GLY A 110 2.94 15.04 -15.18
C GLY A 110 3.81 16.19 -15.71
N ASN A 111 4.66 16.79 -14.87
CA ASN A 111 5.54 17.91 -15.24
C ASN A 111 7.03 17.55 -15.19
N ASP A 112 7.38 16.27 -15.22
CA ASP A 112 8.77 15.78 -15.12
C ASP A 112 9.50 16.34 -13.89
N ALA A 113 8.81 16.37 -12.76
CA ALA A 113 9.35 16.90 -11.51
C ALA A 113 10.51 16.03 -10.98
N PHE A 114 11.33 16.60 -10.10
CA PHE A 114 12.44 15.87 -9.48
C PHE A 114 11.93 14.60 -8.75
N GLN A 115 12.48 13.45 -9.11
CA GLN A 115 12.09 12.14 -8.60
C GLN A 115 10.60 11.82 -8.82
N GLU A 116 10.01 12.31 -9.90
CA GLU A 116 8.70 11.85 -10.36
C GLU A 116 8.84 10.54 -11.13
N ALA A 117 7.85 9.67 -10.98
CA ALA A 117 7.62 8.54 -11.87
C ALA A 117 6.11 8.34 -12.01
N TYR A 118 5.66 7.86 -13.16
CA TYR A 118 4.26 7.46 -13.35
C TYR A 118 4.02 6.09 -12.68
N THR A 119 4.04 6.11 -11.34
CA THR A 119 4.03 4.91 -10.49
C THR A 119 2.84 4.00 -10.79
N VAL A 120 1.64 4.56 -10.92
CA VAL A 120 0.41 3.82 -11.24
C VAL A 120 0.56 3.07 -12.58
N GLY A 121 1.03 3.74 -13.62
CA GLY A 121 1.24 3.11 -14.92
C GLY A 121 2.31 2.03 -14.91
N LEU A 122 3.43 2.29 -14.23
CA LEU A 122 4.53 1.33 -14.13
C LEU A 122 4.16 0.07 -13.35
N THR A 123 3.28 0.19 -12.35
CA THR A 123 2.88 -0.94 -11.50
C THR A 123 1.61 -1.64 -11.96
N MET A 124 0.92 -1.14 -12.97
CA MET A 124 -0.34 -1.69 -13.46
C MET A 124 -0.24 -3.18 -13.84
N ALA A 125 0.88 -3.60 -14.45
CA ALA A 125 1.11 -4.99 -14.84
C ALA A 125 1.71 -5.85 -13.70
N ALA A 126 2.17 -5.22 -12.63
CA ALA A 126 2.87 -5.87 -11.51
C ALA A 126 2.01 -5.97 -10.24
N THR A 127 0.75 -5.52 -10.28
CA THR A 127 -0.14 -5.49 -9.12
C THR A 127 -1.53 -6.00 -9.47
N LYS A 128 -2.30 -6.43 -8.48
CA LYS A 128 -3.73 -6.71 -8.63
C LYS A 128 -4.53 -5.43 -8.83
N HIS A 129 -4.14 -4.38 -8.13
CA HIS A 129 -4.71 -3.05 -8.23
C HIS A 129 -3.73 -2.00 -7.72
N ASN A 130 -3.91 -0.75 -8.16
CA ASN A 130 -3.17 0.39 -7.65
C ASN A 130 -4.07 1.62 -7.54
N TYR A 131 -3.72 2.51 -6.62
CA TYR A 131 -4.43 3.74 -6.34
C TYR A 131 -3.48 4.94 -6.39
N LEU A 132 -3.95 6.06 -6.89
CA LEU A 132 -3.37 7.38 -6.66
C LEU A 132 -4.33 8.16 -5.75
N ILE A 133 -3.89 8.54 -4.57
CA ILE A 133 -4.70 9.31 -3.61
C ILE A 133 -4.81 10.76 -4.07
N THR A 134 -6.01 11.30 -4.04
CA THR A 134 -6.31 12.68 -4.44
C THR A 134 -6.77 13.57 -3.27
N SER A 135 -7.16 12.97 -2.15
CA SER A 135 -7.52 13.66 -0.90
C SER A 135 -7.11 12.83 0.31
N ALA A 136 -6.68 13.47 1.39
CA ALA A 136 -6.34 12.78 2.63
C ALA A 136 -7.53 12.02 3.25
N GLU A 137 -8.75 12.46 3.01
CA GLU A 137 -9.98 11.81 3.47
C GLU A 137 -10.16 10.39 2.92
N GLU A 138 -9.57 10.10 1.73
CA GLU A 138 -9.66 8.79 1.09
C GLU A 138 -8.71 7.76 1.72
N ILE A 139 -7.63 8.21 2.38
CA ILE A 139 -6.54 7.34 2.83
C ILE A 139 -7.03 6.15 3.67
N PRO A 140 -7.84 6.33 4.73
CA PRO A 140 -8.26 5.21 5.56
C PRO A 140 -9.06 4.16 4.78
N GLN A 141 -9.98 4.62 3.94
CA GLN A 141 -10.84 3.75 3.15
C GLN A 141 -10.05 3.00 2.08
N VAL A 142 -9.19 3.70 1.34
CA VAL A 142 -8.36 3.10 0.28
C VAL A 142 -7.38 2.08 0.84
N LEU A 143 -6.76 2.33 2.00
CA LEU A 143 -5.86 1.37 2.63
C LEU A 143 -6.59 0.10 3.08
N LEU A 144 -7.83 0.22 3.60
CA LEU A 144 -8.65 -0.93 3.94
C LEU A 144 -9.05 -1.74 2.70
N GLU A 145 -9.45 -1.07 1.62
CA GLU A 145 -9.75 -1.70 0.33
C GLU A 145 -8.53 -2.40 -0.27
N ALA A 146 -7.37 -1.74 -0.23
CA ALA A 146 -6.10 -2.30 -0.70
C ALA A 146 -5.74 -3.59 0.06
N LYS A 147 -5.88 -3.60 1.39
CA LYS A 147 -5.73 -4.83 2.20
C LYS A 147 -6.72 -5.89 1.74
N HIS A 148 -8.00 -5.55 1.59
CA HIS A 148 -9.04 -6.50 1.16
C HIS A 148 -8.70 -7.13 -0.20
N ILE A 149 -8.32 -6.32 -1.19
CA ILE A 149 -7.93 -6.82 -2.53
C ILE A 149 -6.67 -7.67 -2.43
N ALA A 150 -5.67 -7.25 -1.66
CA ALA A 150 -4.41 -7.98 -1.53
C ALA A 150 -4.59 -9.38 -0.94
N THR A 151 -5.51 -9.53 0.03
CA THR A 151 -5.65 -10.75 0.83
C THR A 151 -6.79 -11.67 0.39
N THR A 152 -7.67 -11.26 -0.51
CA THR A 152 -8.85 -12.06 -0.93
C THR A 152 -8.74 -12.56 -2.36
N GLY A 153 -9.52 -13.58 -2.71
CA GLY A 153 -9.41 -14.29 -3.98
C GLY A 153 -8.02 -14.93 -4.13
N ARG A 154 -7.37 -14.77 -5.30
CA ARG A 154 -5.94 -15.04 -5.43
C ARG A 154 -5.17 -13.91 -4.76
N PRO A 155 -4.44 -14.13 -3.66
CA PRO A 155 -3.66 -13.07 -3.04
C PRO A 155 -2.65 -12.42 -3.99
N GLY A 156 -2.22 -11.22 -3.68
CA GLY A 156 -1.25 -10.53 -4.52
C GLY A 156 -1.05 -9.08 -4.10
N PRO A 157 -0.13 -8.37 -4.75
CA PRO A 157 0.24 -7.02 -4.36
C PRO A 157 -0.79 -5.97 -4.79
N VAL A 158 -0.94 -4.95 -3.94
CA VAL A 158 -1.65 -3.70 -4.23
C VAL A 158 -0.76 -2.54 -3.88
N LEU A 159 -0.79 -1.48 -4.69
CA LEU A 159 -0.01 -0.27 -4.45
C LEU A 159 -0.93 0.92 -4.20
N VAL A 160 -0.55 1.76 -3.22
CA VAL A 160 -1.20 3.04 -2.92
C VAL A 160 -0.15 4.15 -3.00
N ASP A 161 -0.29 5.02 -4.00
CA ASP A 161 0.61 6.14 -4.28
C ASP A 161 0.03 7.43 -3.70
N ILE A 162 0.77 8.12 -2.83
CA ILE A 162 0.25 9.23 -2.03
C ILE A 162 1.10 10.49 -2.26
N PRO A 163 0.54 11.54 -2.89
CA PRO A 163 1.23 12.80 -3.07
C PRO A 163 1.62 13.45 -1.75
N LYS A 164 2.80 14.11 -1.74
CA LYS A 164 3.37 14.71 -0.53
C LYS A 164 2.49 15.81 0.09
N ASP A 165 1.82 16.60 -0.71
CA ASP A 165 0.87 17.61 -0.25
C ASP A 165 -0.34 16.98 0.44
N ILE A 166 -0.81 15.84 -0.06
CA ILE A 166 -1.90 15.05 0.56
C ILE A 166 -1.44 14.46 1.90
N LEU A 167 -0.19 13.99 2.02
CA LEU A 167 0.35 13.55 3.32
C LEU A 167 0.38 14.67 4.37
N ASN A 168 0.45 15.93 3.94
CA ASN A 168 0.45 17.10 4.83
C ASN A 168 -0.96 17.71 5.02
N GLN A 169 -1.96 17.31 4.24
CA GLN A 169 -3.32 17.78 4.34
C GLN A 169 -3.94 17.34 5.68
N LYS A 170 -4.62 18.26 6.37
CA LYS A 170 -5.27 17.96 7.67
C LYS A 170 -6.76 17.79 7.53
N VAL A 171 -7.26 16.62 7.90
CA VAL A 171 -8.67 16.23 7.86
C VAL A 171 -9.07 15.49 9.13
N GLU A 172 -10.37 15.30 9.35
CA GLU A 172 -10.90 14.52 10.45
C GLU A 172 -10.72 13.01 10.17
N TRP A 173 -10.49 12.22 11.22
CA TRP A 173 -10.49 10.76 11.10
C TRP A 173 -11.91 10.25 10.85
N ILE A 174 -12.10 9.59 9.74
CA ILE A 174 -13.32 8.83 9.46
C ILE A 174 -12.94 7.35 9.48
N GLU A 175 -13.56 6.61 10.40
CA GLU A 175 -13.32 5.17 10.50
C GLU A 175 -13.73 4.46 9.21
N PRO A 176 -12.79 3.74 8.56
CA PRO A 176 -13.10 3.06 7.31
C PRO A 176 -14.03 1.87 7.54
N LYS A 177 -14.88 1.60 6.57
CA LYS A 177 -15.84 0.48 6.60
C LYS A 177 -15.56 -0.47 5.47
N LEU A 178 -15.64 -1.78 5.74
CA LEU A 178 -15.68 -2.78 4.66
C LEU A 178 -16.91 -2.48 3.80
N ILE A 179 -16.63 -2.07 2.56
CA ILE A 179 -17.65 -1.78 1.57
C ILE A 179 -17.73 -2.97 0.62
N GLU A 180 -18.94 -3.31 0.19
CA GLU A 180 -19.10 -4.18 -0.96
C GLU A 180 -18.48 -3.48 -2.18
N MET A 181 -17.46 -4.10 -2.77
CA MET A 181 -16.81 -3.61 -3.98
C MET A 181 -17.52 -4.23 -5.21
N PRO A 182 -18.42 -3.50 -5.90
CA PRO A 182 -19.25 -4.10 -6.97
C PRO A 182 -18.42 -4.69 -8.11
N GLY A 183 -17.24 -4.11 -8.38
CA GLY A 183 -16.30 -4.57 -9.41
C GLY A 183 -15.34 -5.67 -8.98
N TYR A 184 -15.30 -6.03 -7.69
CA TYR A 184 -14.39 -7.03 -7.15
C TYR A 184 -15.15 -8.15 -6.43
N LYS A 185 -15.40 -9.25 -7.16
CA LYS A 185 -16.14 -10.42 -6.66
C LYS A 185 -15.32 -11.68 -6.91
N PRO A 186 -14.33 -11.98 -6.06
CA PRO A 186 -13.53 -13.19 -6.23
C PRO A 186 -14.40 -14.43 -6.08
N THR A 187 -14.17 -15.44 -6.95
CA THR A 187 -14.84 -16.73 -6.84
C THR A 187 -14.28 -17.50 -5.66
N LEU A 188 -15.12 -17.77 -4.64
CA LEU A 188 -14.75 -18.51 -3.44
C LEU A 188 -15.16 -19.98 -3.52
N GLU A 189 -16.15 -20.30 -4.33
CA GLU A 189 -16.70 -21.65 -4.50
C GLU A 189 -15.97 -22.38 -5.65
N PRO A 190 -15.47 -23.61 -5.41
CA PRO A 190 -14.86 -24.40 -6.48
C PRO A 190 -15.92 -24.90 -7.47
N ASN A 191 -15.52 -25.09 -8.72
CA ASN A 191 -16.43 -25.66 -9.72
C ASN A 191 -16.51 -27.20 -9.57
N PRO A 192 -17.66 -27.77 -9.15
CA PRO A 192 -17.78 -29.20 -8.88
C PRO A 192 -17.46 -30.11 -10.10
N LYS A 193 -17.80 -29.64 -11.32
CA LYS A 193 -17.49 -30.39 -12.56
C LYS A 193 -15.98 -30.49 -12.80
N MET A 194 -15.24 -29.36 -12.56
CA MET A 194 -13.78 -29.36 -12.72
C MET A 194 -13.10 -30.24 -11.68
N ILE A 195 -13.59 -30.25 -10.44
CA ILE A 195 -13.11 -31.15 -9.40
C ILE A 195 -13.32 -32.61 -9.80
N SER A 196 -14.52 -32.96 -10.25
CA SER A 196 -14.81 -34.34 -10.69
C SER A 196 -13.99 -34.78 -11.91
N GLN A 197 -13.56 -33.86 -12.76
CA GLN A 197 -12.70 -34.18 -13.90
C GLN A 197 -11.24 -34.33 -13.49
N ALA A 198 -10.81 -33.67 -12.42
CA ALA A 198 -9.43 -33.73 -11.91
C ALA A 198 -9.18 -34.96 -11.02
N ALA A 199 -10.24 -35.51 -10.39
CA ALA A 199 -10.20 -36.70 -9.57
C ALA A 199 -10.24 -37.97 -10.42
#